data_ed9bc9aa5de40b142f31f99abd7f3f25
#
_entry.id   ed9bc9aa5de40b142f31f99abd7f3f25
#
_cell.length_a   1.000
_cell.length_b   1.000
_cell.length_c   1.000
_cell.angle_alpha   90.00
_cell.angle_beta   90.00
_cell.angle_gamma   90.00
#
_symmetry.space_group_name_H-M   'P 1'
#
loop_
_entity.id
_entity.type
_entity.pdbx_description
1 polymer ?
#
loop_
_entity_poly.entity_id
_entity_poly.type
_entity_poly.pdbx_seq_one_letter_code
_entity_poly.pdbx_strand_id
1 'polypeptide(L)'
;TSWKADGFGPAWYEGIILPSRGSRVSISFELINNGIISDLSNTVVRWYINDNLVKNENDGLGIKKYLFTVTDYPGNNTEVRIALPDYKGQSLNKIIQIPVVNPEVVIESPAFSLNNISKTAIFKANPFFFNVKIINNLSFQWTANGQATGIYKGSNILDFNVDPKVGLNSQINLKVIAKNLLNEMEFANKEIQFKL
;
A
#
# COMPACT_ATOMS: atom_id res chain seq x y z
N THR A 1 5.55 -13.63 -15.11
CA THR A 1 4.39 -13.09 -14.35
C THR A 1 4.73 -11.75 -13.76
N SER A 2 3.76 -10.84 -13.75
CA SER A 2 3.84 -9.54 -13.09
C SER A 2 2.52 -9.23 -12.39
N TRP A 3 2.56 -8.47 -11.32
CA TRP A 3 1.35 -7.99 -10.65
C TRP A 3 1.52 -6.54 -10.17
N LYS A 4 0.39 -5.87 -9.97
CA LYS A 4 0.32 -4.51 -9.46
C LYS A 4 -0.91 -4.39 -8.57
N ALA A 5 -0.75 -3.81 -7.38
CA ALA A 5 -1.86 -3.43 -6.51
C ALA A 5 -2.27 -1.97 -6.76
N ASP A 6 -3.56 -1.71 -6.66
CA ASP A 6 -4.07 -0.35 -6.49
C ASP A 6 -3.83 0.06 -5.03
N GLY A 7 -3.14 1.17 -4.83
CA GLY A 7 -2.83 1.70 -3.51
C GLY A 7 -2.06 3.00 -3.62
N PHE A 8 -2.00 3.74 -2.52
CA PHE A 8 -1.29 5.01 -2.45
C PHE A 8 0.15 4.80 -1.97
N GLY A 9 1.06 5.50 -2.61
CA GLY A 9 2.42 5.75 -2.16
C GLY A 9 2.86 7.16 -2.56
N PRO A 10 3.78 7.78 -1.82
CA PRO A 10 4.34 9.07 -2.20
C PRO A 10 4.96 9.01 -3.61
N ALA A 11 4.93 10.13 -4.35
CA ALA A 11 5.41 10.18 -5.73
C ALA A 11 6.89 9.79 -5.92
N TRP A 12 7.70 9.95 -4.88
CA TRP A 12 9.11 9.58 -4.87
C TRP A 12 9.38 8.11 -4.51
N TYR A 13 8.34 7.36 -4.11
CA TYR A 13 8.47 5.95 -3.76
C TYR A 13 8.59 5.09 -5.01
N GLU A 14 9.76 4.55 -5.25
CA GLU A 14 10.08 3.70 -6.41
C GLU A 14 9.80 2.21 -6.17
N GLY A 15 9.38 1.84 -4.97
CA GLY A 15 9.07 0.46 -4.62
C GLY A 15 7.72 -0.03 -5.15
N ILE A 16 7.47 -1.31 -4.96
CA ILE A 16 6.18 -1.91 -5.32
C ILE A 16 5.14 -1.49 -4.28
N ILE A 17 4.00 -0.98 -4.74
CA ILE A 17 2.84 -0.76 -3.88
C ILE A 17 2.28 -2.12 -3.47
N LEU A 18 2.39 -2.45 -2.19
CA LEU A 18 1.82 -3.66 -1.63
C LEU A 18 0.31 -3.45 -1.35
N PRO A 19 -0.52 -4.48 -1.54
CA PRO A 19 -1.94 -4.37 -1.26
C PRO A 19 -2.21 -4.39 0.25
N SER A 20 -3.10 -3.53 0.69
CA SER A 20 -3.84 -3.68 1.94
C SER A 20 -5.12 -4.49 1.68
N ARG A 21 -5.79 -4.91 2.76
CA ARG A 21 -7.08 -5.60 2.64
C ARG A 21 -8.10 -4.68 1.95
N GLY A 22 -8.79 -5.21 0.93
CA GLY A 22 -9.71 -4.44 0.08
C GLY A 22 -9.06 -3.83 -1.16
N SER A 23 -7.74 -3.84 -1.28
CA SER A 23 -7.05 -3.37 -2.48
C SER A 23 -7.36 -4.24 -3.69
N ARG A 24 -7.46 -3.63 -4.86
CA ARG A 24 -7.56 -4.33 -6.13
C ARG A 24 -6.16 -4.69 -6.63
N VAL A 25 -5.99 -5.92 -7.07
CA VAL A 25 -4.74 -6.42 -7.65
C VAL A 25 -4.99 -6.87 -9.08
N SER A 26 -4.18 -6.37 -9.99
CA SER A 26 -4.10 -6.84 -11.37
C SER A 26 -2.86 -7.72 -11.51
N ILE A 27 -3.05 -8.93 -12.01
CA ILE A 27 -1.97 -9.88 -12.26
C ILE A 27 -2.02 -10.34 -13.72
N SER A 28 -0.86 -10.53 -14.32
CA SER A 28 -0.72 -11.03 -15.69
C SER A 28 0.47 -11.96 -15.81
N PHE A 29 0.45 -12.81 -16.85
CA PHE A 29 1.56 -13.67 -17.18
C PHE A 29 1.75 -13.81 -18.68
N GLU A 30 2.95 -14.17 -19.06
CA GLU A 30 3.31 -14.66 -20.39
C GLU A 30 4.02 -16.01 -20.24
N LEU A 31 3.71 -16.93 -21.13
CA LEU A 31 4.43 -18.19 -21.26
C LEU A 31 5.52 -18.03 -22.33
N ILE A 32 6.77 -18.21 -21.91
CA ILE A 32 7.92 -18.12 -22.81
C ILE A 32 8.48 -19.53 -23.00
N ASN A 33 8.60 -19.97 -24.25
CA ASN A 33 9.19 -21.23 -24.62
C ASN A 33 10.33 -20.96 -25.61
N ASN A 34 11.54 -21.38 -25.28
CA ASN A 34 12.76 -21.15 -26.08
C ASN A 34 12.94 -19.67 -26.49
N GLY A 35 12.67 -18.73 -25.58
CA GLY A 35 12.80 -17.29 -25.82
C GLY A 35 11.64 -16.65 -26.60
N ILE A 36 10.65 -17.42 -27.01
CA ILE A 36 9.50 -16.95 -27.82
C ILE A 36 8.25 -16.96 -26.93
N ILE A 37 7.47 -15.87 -26.99
CA ILE A 37 6.17 -15.78 -26.32
C ILE A 37 5.20 -16.73 -27.02
N SER A 38 4.62 -17.65 -26.23
CA SER A 38 3.67 -18.63 -26.73
C SER A 38 2.29 -18.01 -26.92
N ASP A 39 1.66 -18.29 -28.06
CA ASP A 39 0.24 -17.99 -28.24
C ASP A 39 -0.61 -18.97 -27.42
N LEU A 40 -1.44 -18.40 -26.54
CA LEU A 40 -2.36 -19.14 -25.65
C LEU A 40 -3.82 -18.93 -26.03
N SER A 41 -4.13 -18.30 -27.18
CA SER A 41 -5.51 -17.92 -27.56
C SER A 41 -6.50 -19.10 -27.56
N ASN A 42 -6.01 -20.32 -27.82
CA ASN A 42 -6.80 -21.54 -27.81
C ASN A 42 -6.47 -22.48 -26.62
N THR A 43 -5.86 -21.96 -25.56
CA THR A 43 -5.40 -22.74 -24.42
C THR A 43 -6.30 -22.47 -23.21
N VAL A 44 -6.69 -23.54 -22.51
CA VAL A 44 -7.38 -23.42 -21.22
C VAL A 44 -6.41 -22.86 -20.20
N VAL A 45 -6.79 -21.73 -19.59
CA VAL A 45 -6.06 -21.11 -18.47
C VAL A 45 -7.00 -21.04 -17.28
N ARG A 46 -6.62 -21.67 -16.17
CA ARG A 46 -7.36 -21.64 -14.92
C ARG A 46 -6.67 -20.77 -13.90
N TRP A 47 -7.45 -19.93 -13.23
CA TRP A 47 -6.96 -19.05 -12.18
C TRP A 47 -7.57 -19.44 -10.85
N TYR A 48 -6.74 -19.50 -9.84
CA TYR A 48 -7.16 -19.79 -8.46
C TYR A 48 -6.65 -18.69 -7.53
N ILE A 49 -7.49 -18.31 -6.58
CA ILE A 49 -7.15 -17.43 -5.47
C ILE A 49 -7.36 -18.20 -4.17
N ASN A 50 -6.31 -18.40 -3.38
CA ASN A 50 -6.35 -19.19 -2.14
C ASN A 50 -7.04 -20.55 -2.40
N ASP A 51 -6.56 -21.27 -3.40
CA ASP A 51 -7.11 -22.56 -3.91
C ASP A 51 -8.52 -22.52 -4.49
N ASN A 52 -9.24 -21.40 -4.41
CA ASN A 52 -10.57 -21.30 -5.02
C ASN A 52 -10.44 -21.00 -6.52
N LEU A 53 -11.07 -21.82 -7.35
CA LEU A 53 -11.16 -21.61 -8.79
C LEU A 53 -12.01 -20.36 -9.08
N VAL A 54 -11.40 -19.36 -9.72
CA VAL A 54 -12.05 -18.06 -10.00
C VAL A 54 -12.21 -17.78 -11.50
N LYS A 55 -11.44 -18.45 -12.36
CA LYS A 55 -11.56 -18.43 -13.82
C LYS A 55 -11.21 -19.79 -14.41
N ASN A 56 -11.99 -20.20 -15.40
CA ASN A 56 -11.80 -21.47 -16.14
C ASN A 56 -12.19 -21.33 -17.61
N GLU A 57 -12.26 -22.43 -18.31
CA GLU A 57 -12.61 -22.53 -19.73
C GLU A 57 -13.97 -21.93 -20.09
N ASN A 58 -14.93 -21.88 -19.15
CA ASN A 58 -16.26 -21.30 -19.37
C ASN A 58 -16.20 -19.76 -19.46
N ASP A 59 -15.16 -19.15 -18.93
CA ASP A 59 -14.91 -17.70 -18.98
C ASP A 59 -14.18 -17.28 -20.28
N GLY A 60 -13.71 -18.24 -21.06
CA GLY A 60 -12.94 -18.07 -22.30
C GLY A 60 -11.58 -18.75 -22.27
N LEU A 61 -10.93 -18.76 -23.44
CA LEU A 61 -9.59 -19.33 -23.59
C LEU A 61 -8.52 -18.24 -23.54
N GLY A 62 -7.29 -18.61 -23.19
CA GLY A 62 -6.12 -17.74 -23.23
C GLY A 62 -6.14 -16.55 -22.29
N ILE A 63 -6.88 -16.62 -21.18
CA ILE A 63 -7.01 -15.49 -20.22
C ILE A 63 -5.69 -15.28 -19.50
N LYS A 64 -4.88 -14.32 -19.98
CA LYS A 64 -3.54 -14.01 -19.47
C LYS A 64 -3.54 -12.96 -18.34
N LYS A 65 -4.69 -12.33 -18.06
CA LYS A 65 -4.81 -11.27 -17.06
C LYS A 65 -6.02 -11.51 -16.18
N TYR A 66 -5.84 -11.30 -14.89
CA TYR A 66 -6.92 -11.37 -13.91
C TYR A 66 -6.87 -10.17 -12.95
N LEU A 67 -8.04 -9.72 -12.52
CA LEU A 67 -8.22 -8.62 -11.58
C LEU A 67 -9.08 -9.14 -10.43
N PHE A 68 -8.61 -8.97 -9.20
CA PHE A 68 -9.32 -9.38 -8.00
C PHE A 68 -9.15 -8.38 -6.86
N THR A 69 -9.98 -8.52 -5.83
CA THR A 69 -9.88 -7.75 -4.58
C THR A 69 -9.28 -8.63 -3.49
N VAL A 70 -8.29 -8.12 -2.79
CA VAL A 70 -7.64 -8.82 -1.67
C VAL A 70 -8.60 -8.88 -0.48
N THR A 71 -8.84 -10.07 0.03
CA THR A 71 -9.67 -10.32 1.22
C THR A 71 -8.88 -10.78 2.43
N ASP A 72 -7.63 -11.19 2.21
CA ASP A 72 -6.73 -11.66 3.26
C ASP A 72 -6.37 -10.54 4.24
N TYR A 73 -6.04 -10.97 5.45
CA TYR A 73 -5.61 -10.05 6.50
C TYR A 73 -4.12 -9.71 6.37
N PRO A 74 -3.71 -8.52 6.80
CA PRO A 74 -2.31 -8.12 6.85
C PRO A 74 -1.45 -9.14 7.61
N GLY A 75 -0.23 -9.34 7.10
CA GLY A 75 0.69 -10.36 7.60
C GLY A 75 0.55 -11.73 6.92
N ASN A 76 -0.53 -11.95 6.17
CA ASN A 76 -0.71 -13.12 5.32
C ASN A 76 -0.35 -12.83 3.86
N ASN A 77 -0.30 -13.87 3.05
CA ASN A 77 -0.18 -13.75 1.60
C ASN A 77 -1.50 -14.15 0.94
N THR A 78 -1.87 -13.46 -0.13
CA THR A 78 -2.86 -13.97 -1.08
C THR A 78 -2.13 -14.87 -2.08
N GLU A 79 -2.49 -16.14 -2.11
CA GLU A 79 -1.94 -17.08 -3.09
C GLU A 79 -2.71 -16.96 -4.41
N VAL A 80 -1.97 -16.76 -5.49
CA VAL A 80 -2.50 -16.82 -6.87
C VAL A 80 -1.85 -17.99 -7.59
N ARG A 81 -2.66 -18.96 -8.01
CA ARG A 81 -2.19 -20.08 -8.83
C ARG A 81 -2.79 -19.98 -10.24
N ILE A 82 -1.89 -20.06 -11.22
CA ILE A 82 -2.21 -20.11 -12.65
C ILE A 82 -1.91 -21.51 -13.12
N ALA A 83 -2.89 -22.16 -13.75
CA ALA A 83 -2.73 -23.52 -14.28
C ALA A 83 -3.13 -23.59 -15.77
N LEU A 84 -2.31 -24.26 -16.55
CA LEU A 84 -2.60 -24.69 -17.90
C LEU A 84 -2.69 -26.22 -17.86
N PRO A 85 -3.91 -26.79 -17.75
CA PRO A 85 -4.09 -28.24 -17.53
C PRO A 85 -3.52 -29.10 -18.64
N ASP A 86 -3.60 -28.59 -19.87
CA ASP A 86 -3.08 -29.25 -21.08
C ASP A 86 -2.45 -28.22 -22.00
N TYR A 87 -1.15 -28.02 -21.86
CA TYR A 87 -0.34 -27.26 -22.81
C TYR A 87 0.62 -28.19 -23.53
N LYS A 88 0.29 -28.54 -24.79
CA LYS A 88 1.08 -29.49 -25.62
C LYS A 88 1.27 -30.84 -24.91
N GLY A 89 0.22 -31.37 -24.30
CA GLY A 89 0.24 -32.66 -23.58
C GLY A 89 0.87 -32.60 -22.18
N GLN A 90 1.13 -31.41 -21.63
CA GLN A 90 1.71 -31.22 -20.31
C GLN A 90 0.88 -30.27 -19.45
N SER A 91 0.78 -30.57 -18.17
CA SER A 91 0.19 -29.64 -17.19
C SER A 91 1.26 -28.69 -16.65
N LEU A 92 1.01 -27.41 -16.76
CA LEU A 92 1.89 -26.36 -16.22
C LEU A 92 1.18 -25.60 -15.09
N ASN A 93 1.93 -25.28 -14.05
CA ASN A 93 1.43 -24.52 -12.90
C ASN A 93 2.44 -23.43 -12.47
N LYS A 94 1.92 -22.29 -12.03
CA LYS A 94 2.71 -21.22 -11.40
C LYS A 94 1.96 -20.70 -10.19
N ILE A 95 2.65 -20.66 -9.05
CA ILE A 95 2.15 -20.07 -7.82
C ILE A 95 2.87 -18.75 -7.57
N ILE A 96 2.13 -17.74 -7.17
CA ILE A 96 2.60 -16.41 -6.80
C ILE A 96 2.02 -16.09 -5.43
N GLN A 97 2.88 -15.67 -4.50
CA GLN A 97 2.49 -15.20 -3.17
C GLN A 97 2.53 -13.67 -3.16
N ILE A 98 1.39 -13.04 -2.91
CA ILE A 98 1.26 -11.59 -2.85
C ILE A 98 1.09 -11.19 -1.39
N PRO A 99 2.10 -10.54 -0.77
CA PRO A 99 2.03 -10.15 0.64
C PRO A 99 0.96 -9.08 0.85
N VAL A 100 0.14 -9.25 1.89
CA VAL A 100 -0.85 -8.27 2.31
C VAL A 100 -0.33 -7.52 3.53
N VAL A 101 -0.35 -6.20 3.47
CA VAL A 101 0.23 -5.34 4.52
C VAL A 101 -0.80 -4.43 5.17
N ASN A 102 -0.49 -3.92 6.36
CA ASN A 102 -1.21 -2.78 6.90
C ASN A 102 -0.79 -1.50 6.16
N PRO A 103 -1.69 -0.51 6.03
CA PRO A 103 -1.27 0.83 5.68
C PRO A 103 -0.24 1.35 6.70
N GLU A 104 0.65 2.20 6.22
CA GLU A 104 1.69 2.80 7.04
C GLU A 104 1.71 4.32 6.85
N VAL A 105 2.26 5.04 7.83
CA VAL A 105 2.57 6.45 7.73
C VAL A 105 3.93 6.73 8.33
N VAL A 106 4.73 7.51 7.62
CA VAL A 106 6.06 7.96 8.06
C VAL A 106 6.02 9.47 8.24
N ILE A 107 6.56 9.96 9.38
CA ILE A 107 6.72 11.38 9.63
C ILE A 107 8.11 11.80 9.14
N GLU A 108 8.15 12.79 8.28
CA GLU A 108 9.35 13.41 7.75
C GLU A 108 9.39 14.88 8.18
N SER A 109 10.59 15.36 8.55
CA SER A 109 10.87 16.77 8.74
C SER A 109 12.22 17.11 8.15
N PRO A 110 12.29 17.99 7.16
CA PRO A 110 13.57 18.44 6.57
C PRO A 110 14.46 19.20 7.56
N ALA A 111 13.85 19.72 8.64
CA ALA A 111 14.54 20.55 9.63
C ALA A 111 15.08 19.76 10.83
N PHE A 112 15.09 18.42 10.81
CA PHE A 112 15.64 17.60 11.88
C PHE A 112 17.18 17.60 11.88
N SER A 113 17.74 18.75 12.15
CA SER A 113 18.98 18.83 12.94
C SER A 113 18.54 18.78 14.40
N LEU A 114 18.79 17.68 15.08
CA LEU A 114 18.33 17.34 16.44
C LEU A 114 18.66 18.38 17.54
N ASN A 115 19.31 19.49 17.22
CA ASN A 115 19.89 20.41 18.20
C ASN A 115 19.39 21.86 18.11
N ASN A 116 18.55 22.25 17.13
CA ASN A 116 18.01 23.61 17.05
C ASN A 116 16.73 23.62 16.23
N ILE A 117 15.58 23.34 16.85
CA ILE A 117 14.32 23.64 16.21
C ILE A 117 14.14 25.16 16.30
N SER A 118 14.15 25.81 15.14
CA SER A 118 13.66 27.18 14.99
C SER A 118 12.23 27.26 15.53
N LYS A 119 11.75 28.46 15.85
CA LYS A 119 10.40 28.69 16.41
C LYS A 119 9.26 28.03 15.61
N THR A 120 9.54 27.56 14.41
CA THR A 120 8.59 26.84 13.53
C THR A 120 9.25 25.62 12.93
N ALA A 121 8.52 24.50 12.86
CA ALA A 121 8.96 23.29 12.17
C ALA A 121 7.84 22.76 11.27
N ILE A 122 8.19 22.30 10.09
CA ILE A 122 7.25 21.67 9.15
C ILE A 122 7.42 20.17 9.24
N PHE A 123 6.32 19.47 9.56
CA PHE A 123 6.27 18.02 9.52
C PHE A 123 5.39 17.56 8.36
N LYS A 124 5.81 16.48 7.71
CA LYS A 124 5.06 15.88 6.61
C LYS A 124 4.77 14.42 6.92
N ALA A 125 3.51 14.03 6.83
CA ALA A 125 3.10 12.63 6.91
C ALA A 125 3.11 12.03 5.50
N ASN A 126 3.88 10.98 5.29
CA ASN A 126 3.95 10.23 4.05
C ASN A 126 3.19 8.91 4.23
N PRO A 127 1.95 8.78 3.70
CA PRO A 127 1.18 7.54 3.76
C PRO A 127 1.65 6.53 2.70
N PHE A 128 1.59 5.23 3.05
CA PHE A 128 1.91 4.11 2.17
C PHE A 128 0.82 3.04 2.26
N PHE A 129 0.57 2.37 1.15
CA PHE A 129 -0.27 1.17 1.04
C PHE A 129 -1.74 1.36 1.40
N PHE A 130 -2.21 2.60 1.51
CA PHE A 130 -3.64 2.89 1.63
C PHE A 130 -4.37 2.55 0.34
N ASN A 131 -5.56 1.95 0.45
CA ASN A 131 -6.42 1.64 -0.69
C ASN A 131 -7.15 2.89 -1.20
N VAL A 132 -6.40 3.90 -1.57
CA VAL A 132 -6.87 5.15 -2.18
C VAL A 132 -5.97 5.52 -3.37
N LYS A 133 -6.51 6.29 -4.31
CA LYS A 133 -5.75 6.76 -5.48
C LYS A 133 -5.09 8.12 -5.27
N ILE A 134 -5.69 8.94 -4.43
CA ILE A 134 -5.27 10.33 -4.21
C ILE A 134 -5.24 10.63 -2.71
N ILE A 135 -4.30 11.47 -2.30
CA ILE A 135 -4.11 11.85 -0.90
C ILE A 135 -5.34 12.56 -0.30
N ASN A 136 -6.15 13.21 -1.14
CA ASN A 136 -7.37 13.91 -0.69
C ASN A 136 -8.45 12.97 -0.12
N ASN A 137 -8.33 11.67 -0.35
CA ASN A 137 -9.18 10.65 0.26
C ASN A 137 -8.67 10.20 1.65
N LEU A 138 -7.60 10.81 2.14
CA LEU A 138 -7.08 10.62 3.49
C LEU A 138 -7.36 11.84 4.36
N SER A 139 -7.54 11.63 5.65
CA SER A 139 -7.47 12.65 6.68
C SER A 139 -6.26 12.42 7.57
N PHE A 140 -5.68 13.51 8.07
CA PHE A 140 -4.52 13.48 8.95
C PHE A 140 -4.87 14.20 10.25
N GLN A 141 -4.80 13.51 11.36
CA GLN A 141 -5.00 14.07 12.69
C GLN A 141 -3.66 14.09 13.41
N TRP A 142 -3.24 15.29 13.78
CA TRP A 142 -1.99 15.52 14.49
C TRP A 142 -2.24 15.82 15.96
N THR A 143 -1.41 15.26 16.83
CA THR A 143 -1.42 15.58 18.28
C THR A 143 0.01 15.82 18.75
N ALA A 144 0.18 16.81 19.60
CA ALA A 144 1.43 17.09 20.31
C ALA A 144 1.20 16.92 21.80
N ASN A 145 1.99 16.06 22.47
CA ASN A 145 1.83 15.70 23.87
C ASN A 145 0.39 15.31 24.24
N GLY A 146 -0.29 14.60 23.33
CA GLY A 146 -1.68 14.14 23.49
C GLY A 146 -2.75 15.20 23.20
N GLN A 147 -2.37 16.45 22.95
CA GLN A 147 -3.32 17.52 22.60
C GLN A 147 -3.45 17.64 21.08
N ALA A 148 -4.66 17.77 20.58
CA ALA A 148 -4.91 17.92 19.15
C ALA A 148 -4.33 19.25 18.63
N THR A 149 -3.48 19.18 17.62
CA THR A 149 -2.92 20.37 16.95
C THR A 149 -3.69 20.72 15.68
N GLY A 150 -4.45 19.76 15.13
CA GLY A 150 -5.29 19.97 13.97
C GLY A 150 -5.76 18.67 13.31
N ILE A 151 -6.82 18.78 12.53
CA ILE A 151 -7.32 17.72 11.63
C ILE A 151 -7.29 18.29 10.22
N TYR A 152 -6.50 17.67 9.36
CA TYR A 152 -6.29 18.11 7.99
C TYR A 152 -6.84 17.08 7.00
N LYS A 153 -7.88 17.44 6.27
CA LYS A 153 -8.43 16.61 5.20
C LYS A 153 -7.61 16.85 3.94
N GLY A 154 -6.98 15.81 3.43
CA GLY A 154 -6.17 15.85 2.23
C GLY A 154 -4.81 16.56 2.35
N SER A 155 -4.56 17.29 3.45
CA SER A 155 -3.25 17.88 3.73
C SER A 155 -2.48 17.03 4.73
N ASN A 156 -1.32 16.57 4.32
CA ASN A 156 -0.41 15.77 5.13
C ASN A 156 0.71 16.59 5.76
N ILE A 157 0.60 17.92 5.74
CA ILE A 157 1.60 18.86 6.28
C ILE A 157 1.07 19.46 7.56
N LEU A 158 1.91 19.53 8.58
CA LEU A 158 1.70 20.25 9.82
C LEU A 158 2.75 21.36 9.97
N ASP A 159 2.29 22.59 10.03
CA ASP A 159 3.08 23.72 10.48
C ASP A 159 3.04 23.75 12.02
N PHE A 160 4.12 23.30 12.63
CA PHE A 160 4.24 23.21 14.08
C PHE A 160 4.93 24.46 14.62
N ASN A 161 4.19 25.23 15.41
CA ASN A 161 4.71 26.42 16.08
C ASN A 161 5.01 26.11 17.56
N VAL A 162 6.24 26.37 17.96
CA VAL A 162 6.65 26.20 19.36
C VAL A 162 6.20 27.42 20.16
N ASP A 163 5.44 27.20 21.25
CA ASP A 163 5.12 28.26 22.18
C ASP A 163 6.43 28.78 22.81
N PRO A 164 6.71 30.10 22.75
CA PRO A 164 7.91 30.67 23.32
C PRO A 164 8.08 30.43 24.84
N LYS A 165 7.01 30.04 25.52
CA LYS A 165 7.01 29.71 26.95
C LYS A 165 7.49 28.30 27.24
N VAL A 166 7.56 27.43 26.21
CA VAL A 166 8.10 26.07 26.36
C VAL A 166 9.61 26.17 26.51
N GLY A 167 10.12 25.65 27.64
CA GLY A 167 11.54 25.72 27.93
C GLY A 167 12.39 24.95 26.92
N LEU A 168 13.58 25.47 26.62
CA LEU A 168 14.62 24.75 25.89
C LEU A 168 14.88 23.40 26.57
N ASN A 169 15.03 22.33 25.77
CA ASN A 169 15.13 20.93 26.19
C ASN A 169 13.80 20.24 26.58
N SER A 170 12.65 20.85 26.34
CA SER A 170 11.37 20.16 26.51
C SER A 170 11.22 19.03 25.47
N GLN A 171 10.85 17.86 25.93
CA GLN A 171 10.56 16.72 25.06
C GLN A 171 9.13 16.86 24.50
N ILE A 172 9.01 16.79 23.19
CA ILE A 172 7.73 16.81 22.49
C ILE A 172 7.49 15.42 21.89
N ASN A 173 6.30 14.92 22.12
CA ASN A 173 5.79 13.70 21.52
C ASN A 173 4.77 14.10 20.44
N LEU A 174 5.14 13.95 19.18
CA LEU A 174 4.29 14.27 18.02
C LEU A 174 3.75 12.96 17.41
N LYS A 175 2.44 12.89 17.28
CA LYS A 175 1.75 11.75 16.68
C LYS A 175 0.89 12.21 15.52
N VAL A 176 0.86 11.41 14.46
CA VAL A 176 -0.10 11.52 13.36
C VAL A 176 -0.93 10.25 13.24
N ILE A 177 -2.21 10.41 12.94
CA ILE A 177 -3.11 9.34 12.51
C ILE A 177 -3.57 9.69 11.10
N ALA A 178 -3.24 8.84 10.14
CA ALA A 178 -3.77 8.89 8.77
C ALA A 178 -4.96 7.93 8.67
N LYS A 179 -6.09 8.37 8.11
CA LYS A 179 -7.32 7.58 8.00
C LYS A 179 -7.91 7.70 6.60
N ASN A 180 -8.31 6.57 6.03
CA ASN A 180 -9.03 6.53 4.76
C ASN A 180 -10.48 7.02 4.95
N LEU A 181 -10.85 8.09 4.24
CA LEU A 181 -12.20 8.67 4.29
C LEU A 181 -13.26 7.80 3.62
N LEU A 182 -12.84 6.86 2.76
CA LEU A 182 -13.72 5.92 2.06
C LEU A 182 -13.89 4.60 2.82
N ASN A 183 -12.98 4.30 3.76
CA ASN A 183 -12.99 3.11 4.59
C ASN A 183 -12.37 3.42 5.95
N GLU A 184 -13.20 3.74 6.92
CA GLU A 184 -12.75 4.18 8.24
C GLU A 184 -11.96 3.13 9.03
N MET A 185 -12.07 1.86 8.68
CA MET A 185 -11.30 0.77 9.29
C MET A 185 -9.85 0.72 8.78
N GLU A 186 -9.55 1.46 7.70
CA GLU A 186 -8.21 1.56 7.14
C GLU A 186 -7.53 2.83 7.66
N PHE A 187 -6.64 2.66 8.62
CA PHE A 187 -5.87 3.73 9.23
C PHE A 187 -4.46 3.28 9.59
N ALA A 188 -3.57 4.25 9.73
CA ALA A 188 -2.22 4.06 10.24
C ALA A 188 -1.86 5.18 11.21
N ASN A 189 -0.92 4.93 12.10
CA ASN A 189 -0.41 5.97 12.99
C ASN A 189 1.11 5.89 13.09
N LYS A 190 1.71 7.04 13.39
CA LYS A 190 3.14 7.16 13.67
C LYS A 190 3.37 8.18 14.76
N GLU A 191 4.31 7.89 15.60
CA GLU A 191 4.74 8.74 16.70
C GLU A 191 6.24 8.95 16.62
N ILE A 192 6.67 10.17 16.87
CA ILE A 192 8.07 10.55 16.99
C ILE A 192 8.26 11.41 18.24
N GLN A 193 9.45 11.36 18.80
CA GLN A 193 9.86 12.20 19.90
C GLN A 193 11.06 13.05 19.50
N PHE A 194 11.03 14.31 19.90
CA PHE A 194 12.12 15.23 19.68
C PHE A 194 12.24 16.23 20.83
N LYS A 195 13.40 16.88 20.96
CA LYS A 195 13.65 17.94 21.93
C LYS A 195 13.64 19.29 21.23
N LEU A 196 13.14 20.29 21.93
CA LEU A 196 13.20 21.70 21.53
C LEU A 196 14.53 22.32 21.92
#